data_f10f5f5f9490c43636bfd29382c482cb
#
_entry.id   f10f5f5f9490c43636bfd29382c482cb
#
_cell.length_a   1.000
_cell.length_b   1.000
_cell.length_c   1.000
_cell.angle_alpha   90.00
_cell.angle_beta   90.00
_cell.angle_gamma   90.00
#
_symmetry.space_group_name_H-M   'P 1'
#
loop_
_entity.id
_entity.type
_entity.pdbx_description
1 polymer ?
#
loop_
_entity_poly.entity_id
_entity_poly.type
_entity_poly.pdbx_seq_one_letter_code
_entity_poly.pdbx_strand_id
1 'polypeptide(L)'
;MPDTAPLATRTAAEIRRDWIDRKEVALLDAREEGPYSLAHPLFAVSVPLSRVELLAYDLLPRRGVPITVYDNGEGYAEPTARRLQALGYRNVTLLESGLAGWIAAGLEVYRDVNVPSKAFGEWVEHHRHTPSLSADEVKTLIDAGADLVILDARRYEEFQIMAIPGGVSVPGAELVKRVHDIAPNPKTLVIVNCAGRTRSIIGTQSLVNAGIPNRVAALRNGTIGWTLAGLELDRGRAGRFPAVSPEGDAKGRKAARAVADRAGVGRIGLAALDAFRGDQRRTLHLFDVRTPEEYEAGHLPGFRHAAGGQLVQATDDYVAVRGARIVLADDPAGGGGPRADMTASWLAQLGWEVHVLEGDVASLGRESGPDHRRLPPVPDVGAETVAPRDLLALLENGEAAVIDIACSPRYRAGHIPGAWFSTRARLGGTIARLPTGVRPVLTCWDGRLTRYAAVDFPPGTLPLLLDGGTKGWVEAGLPLSAGLERLGPEPDDVYKRPYEGTDNSAAAMQGYIDWELELVDQLKRDGAHNFRVI
;
A
#
# COMPACT_ATOMS: atom_id res chain seq x y z
N MET A 1 -3.24 21.64 27.89
CA MET A 1 -2.05 22.22 27.23
C MET A 1 -1.32 21.10 26.58
N PRO A 2 -0.82 21.22 25.33
CA PRO A 2 0.04 20.17 24.79
C PRO A 2 1.27 20.03 25.70
N ASP A 3 1.67 18.80 25.93
CA ASP A 3 2.88 18.46 26.70
C ASP A 3 4.09 19.09 25.98
N THR A 4 4.72 20.07 26.61
CA THR A 4 5.85 20.82 26.05
C THR A 4 7.20 20.17 26.38
N ALA A 5 7.18 19.00 27.03
CA ALA A 5 8.41 18.28 27.33
C ALA A 5 9.11 17.88 26.01
N PRO A 6 10.46 17.96 25.94
CA PRO A 6 11.19 17.53 24.76
C PRO A 6 10.94 16.03 24.49
N LEU A 7 10.77 15.68 23.21
CA LEU A 7 10.64 14.31 22.81
C LEU A 7 12.00 13.59 22.95
N ALA A 8 11.97 12.36 23.45
CA ALA A 8 13.16 11.52 23.46
C ALA A 8 13.58 11.19 22.02
N THR A 9 14.87 10.95 21.83
CA THR A 9 15.46 10.56 20.54
C THR A 9 15.94 9.12 20.56
N ARG A 10 16.04 8.51 19.38
CA ARG A 10 16.70 7.24 19.15
C ARG A 10 17.69 7.36 18.00
N THR A 11 18.81 6.69 18.10
CA THR A 11 19.82 6.66 17.04
C THR A 11 19.43 5.69 15.92
N ALA A 12 19.96 5.90 14.72
CA ALA A 12 19.82 5.00 13.59
C ALA A 12 20.33 3.56 13.92
N ALA A 13 21.41 3.46 14.68
CA ALA A 13 21.97 2.18 15.10
C ALA A 13 21.04 1.38 16.04
N GLU A 14 20.28 2.05 16.91
CA GLU A 14 19.29 1.40 17.78
C GLU A 14 18.11 0.87 16.99
N ILE A 15 17.60 1.63 16.01
CA ILE A 15 16.51 1.19 15.14
C ILE A 15 16.96 -0.01 14.32
N ARG A 16 18.13 0.07 13.69
CA ARG A 16 18.69 -1.04 12.91
C ARG A 16 18.88 -2.31 13.74
N ARG A 17 19.32 -2.17 14.98
CA ARG A 17 19.47 -3.31 15.91
C ARG A 17 18.13 -3.96 16.21
N ASP A 18 17.07 -3.17 16.44
CA ASP A 18 15.73 -3.71 16.67
C ASP A 18 15.22 -4.49 15.46
N TRP A 19 15.50 -4.06 14.22
CA TRP A 19 15.18 -4.82 13.02
C TRP A 19 15.92 -6.15 12.94
N ILE A 20 17.23 -6.15 13.23
CA ILE A 20 18.06 -7.38 13.25
C ILE A 20 17.57 -8.35 14.34
N ASP A 21 17.28 -7.83 15.53
CA ASP A 21 16.78 -8.59 16.67
C ASP A 21 15.30 -8.98 16.55
N ARG A 22 14.61 -8.58 15.47
CA ARG A 22 13.18 -8.79 15.25
C ARG A 22 12.28 -8.24 16.35
N LYS A 23 12.70 -7.17 17.01
CA LYS A 23 11.87 -6.46 17.98
C LYS A 23 10.87 -5.57 17.24
N GLU A 24 9.73 -5.33 17.91
CA GLU A 24 8.72 -4.42 17.34
C GLU A 24 9.22 -2.98 17.36
N VAL A 25 9.23 -2.36 16.20
CA VAL A 25 9.48 -0.93 16.02
C VAL A 25 8.79 -0.43 14.73
N ALA A 26 8.20 0.75 14.79
CA ALA A 26 7.75 1.50 13.63
C ALA A 26 8.70 2.68 13.40
N LEU A 27 9.31 2.76 12.23
CA LEU A 27 10.06 3.93 11.78
C LEU A 27 9.19 4.66 10.75
N LEU A 28 8.73 5.87 11.08
CA LEU A 28 7.76 6.62 10.28
C LEU A 28 8.42 7.84 9.65
N ASP A 29 8.28 7.96 8.34
CA ASP A 29 8.64 9.16 7.60
C ASP A 29 7.46 10.14 7.58
N ALA A 30 7.67 11.32 8.13
CA ALA A 30 6.64 12.37 8.23
C ALA A 30 6.50 13.23 6.97
N ARG A 31 7.37 13.03 5.98
CA ARG A 31 7.36 13.74 4.70
C ARG A 31 6.27 13.21 3.78
N GLU A 32 5.91 14.01 2.78
CA GLU A 32 5.02 13.54 1.72
C GLU A 32 5.68 12.42 0.89
N GLU A 33 4.88 11.66 0.12
CA GLU A 33 5.35 10.47 -0.60
C GLU A 33 6.44 10.79 -1.64
N GLY A 34 6.41 11.98 -2.26
CA GLY A 34 7.43 12.41 -3.21
C GLY A 34 8.83 12.46 -2.57
N PRO A 35 9.07 13.27 -1.53
CA PRO A 35 10.35 13.26 -0.79
C PRO A 35 10.71 11.91 -0.18
N TYR A 36 9.72 11.14 0.32
CA TYR A 36 9.93 9.79 0.80
C TYR A 36 10.51 8.88 -0.29
N SER A 37 9.94 8.93 -1.50
CA SER A 37 10.36 8.09 -2.63
C SER A 37 11.78 8.39 -3.14
N LEU A 38 12.37 9.53 -2.77
CA LEU A 38 13.73 9.88 -3.17
C LEU A 38 14.79 9.21 -2.29
N ALA A 39 14.53 9.10 -0.98
CA ALA A 39 15.45 8.45 -0.04
C ALA A 39 14.76 8.12 1.28
N HIS A 40 14.83 6.87 1.71
CA HIS A 40 14.33 6.40 3.02
C HIS A 40 15.05 5.11 3.47
N PRO A 41 15.10 4.78 4.77
CA PRO A 41 15.55 3.47 5.26
C PRO A 41 14.64 2.33 4.79
N LEU A 42 15.18 1.09 4.63
CA LEU A 42 14.48 -0.06 4.05
C LEU A 42 13.07 -0.31 4.62
N PHE A 43 12.92 -0.25 5.94
CA PHE A 43 11.65 -0.53 6.63
C PHE A 43 10.99 0.73 7.21
N ALA A 44 11.36 1.91 6.73
CA ALA A 44 10.60 3.11 7.01
C ALA A 44 9.25 3.07 6.28
N VAL A 45 8.22 3.59 6.92
CA VAL A 45 6.86 3.65 6.35
C VAL A 45 6.45 5.10 6.21
N SER A 46 5.90 5.46 5.05
CA SER A 46 5.39 6.80 4.78
C SER A 46 4.10 7.06 5.57
N VAL A 47 4.20 7.95 6.56
CA VAL A 47 3.05 8.45 7.34
C VAL A 47 3.14 9.98 7.39
N PRO A 48 2.79 10.65 6.29
CA PRO A 48 2.93 12.10 6.16
C PRO A 48 2.16 12.84 7.26
N LEU A 49 2.74 13.95 7.74
CA LEU A 49 2.09 14.86 8.67
C LEU A 49 0.67 15.23 8.20
N SER A 50 0.49 15.36 6.89
CA SER A 50 -0.79 15.68 6.25
C SER A 50 -1.89 14.63 6.49
N ARG A 51 -1.54 13.36 6.79
CA ARG A 51 -2.47 12.22 6.79
C ARG A 51 -2.38 11.33 8.03
N VAL A 52 -1.65 11.73 9.05
CA VAL A 52 -1.36 10.87 10.21
C VAL A 52 -2.62 10.29 10.87
N GLU A 53 -3.69 11.06 11.02
CA GLU A 53 -4.95 10.59 11.61
C GLU A 53 -5.67 9.56 10.73
N LEU A 54 -5.54 9.67 9.40
CA LEU A 54 -6.16 8.74 8.47
C LEU A 54 -5.45 7.39 8.41
N LEU A 55 -4.18 7.32 8.87
CA LEU A 55 -3.31 6.15 8.70
C LEU A 55 -3.00 5.44 10.02
N ALA A 56 -2.86 6.22 11.12
CA ALA A 56 -2.24 5.73 12.34
C ALA A 56 -2.96 4.51 12.95
N TYR A 57 -4.28 4.50 13.03
CA TYR A 57 -5.01 3.44 13.73
C TYR A 57 -4.98 2.10 13.00
N ASP A 58 -4.83 2.13 11.68
CA ASP A 58 -4.72 0.94 10.85
C ASP A 58 -3.30 0.39 10.80
N LEU A 59 -2.31 1.27 10.65
CA LEU A 59 -0.90 0.89 10.55
C LEU A 59 -0.27 0.54 11.89
N LEU A 60 -0.80 1.13 12.99
CA LEU A 60 -0.26 1.06 14.35
C LEU A 60 -1.36 0.67 15.35
N PRO A 61 -1.94 -0.53 15.28
CA PRO A 61 -3.13 -0.88 16.08
C PRO A 61 -2.86 -0.89 17.59
N ARG A 62 -1.62 -1.07 18.04
CA ARG A 62 -1.24 -1.09 19.45
C ARG A 62 -0.69 0.26 19.93
N ARG A 63 -1.34 0.89 20.91
CA ARG A 63 -0.95 2.23 21.43
C ARG A 63 0.38 2.25 22.21
N GLY A 64 0.89 1.10 22.62
CA GLY A 64 2.15 0.97 23.31
C GLY A 64 3.33 0.55 22.42
N VAL A 65 3.17 0.51 21.10
CA VAL A 65 4.25 0.15 20.17
C VAL A 65 5.35 1.21 20.19
N PRO A 66 6.65 0.83 20.13
CA PRO A 66 7.72 1.78 19.94
C PRO A 66 7.62 2.42 18.55
N ILE A 67 7.55 3.74 18.50
CA ILE A 67 7.47 4.54 17.28
C ILE A 67 8.65 5.52 17.27
N THR A 68 9.34 5.59 16.14
CA THR A 68 10.34 6.63 15.88
C THR A 68 9.92 7.38 14.62
N VAL A 69 9.80 8.69 14.70
CA VAL A 69 9.39 9.57 13.61
C VAL A 69 10.58 10.36 13.11
N TYR A 70 10.68 10.54 11.81
CA TYR A 70 11.72 11.35 11.21
C TYR A 70 11.21 12.16 10.01
N ASP A 71 12.00 13.15 9.63
CA ASP A 71 11.98 13.88 8.37
C ASP A 71 13.42 14.12 7.91
N ASN A 72 13.63 15.01 6.96
CA ASN A 72 14.98 15.39 6.50
C ASN A 72 15.26 16.89 6.73
N GLY A 73 14.72 17.45 7.81
CA GLY A 73 14.89 18.86 8.18
C GLY A 73 13.73 19.76 7.76
N GLU A 74 12.63 19.19 7.24
CA GLU A 74 11.42 19.94 6.87
C GLU A 74 10.62 20.43 8.08
N GLY A 75 10.88 19.88 9.28
CA GLY A 75 10.17 20.22 10.51
C GLY A 75 8.83 19.50 10.68
N TYR A 76 8.61 18.37 10.00
CA TYR A 76 7.37 17.59 10.09
C TYR A 76 7.41 16.50 11.15
N ALA A 77 8.61 16.05 11.57
CA ALA A 77 8.76 14.93 12.48
C ALA A 77 8.17 15.22 13.87
N GLU A 78 8.51 16.37 14.48
CA GLU A 78 8.00 16.70 15.81
C GLU A 78 6.48 16.92 15.82
N PRO A 79 5.86 17.71 14.92
CA PRO A 79 4.40 17.82 14.84
C PRO A 79 3.71 16.47 14.65
N THR A 80 4.25 15.58 13.81
CA THR A 80 3.72 14.22 13.62
C THR A 80 3.80 13.41 14.91
N ALA A 81 4.94 13.43 15.61
CA ALA A 81 5.11 12.74 16.88
C ALA A 81 4.13 13.25 17.95
N ARG A 82 3.92 14.57 18.05
CA ARG A 82 2.93 15.19 18.95
C ARG A 82 1.51 14.76 18.63
N ARG A 83 1.14 14.70 17.36
CA ARG A 83 -0.17 14.17 16.94
C ARG A 83 -0.35 12.72 17.33
N LEU A 84 0.65 11.87 17.12
CA LEU A 84 0.61 10.48 17.57
C LEU A 84 0.42 10.38 19.09
N GLN A 85 1.10 11.21 19.88
CA GLN A 85 0.88 11.26 21.33
C GLN A 85 -0.57 11.67 21.66
N ALA A 86 -1.11 12.67 20.99
CA ALA A 86 -2.51 13.10 21.15
C ALA A 86 -3.52 12.00 20.76
N LEU A 87 -3.14 11.10 19.82
CA LEU A 87 -3.90 9.92 19.44
C LEU A 87 -3.74 8.74 20.43
N GLY A 88 -3.00 8.93 21.52
CA GLY A 88 -2.84 7.97 22.61
C GLY A 88 -1.63 7.04 22.48
N TYR A 89 -0.72 7.27 21.52
CA TYR A 89 0.54 6.52 21.45
C TYR A 89 1.52 6.98 22.52
N ARG A 90 2.06 6.04 23.31
CA ARG A 90 2.83 6.34 24.52
C ARG A 90 4.34 6.32 24.35
N ASN A 91 4.84 5.56 23.36
CA ASN A 91 6.27 5.34 23.12
C ASN A 91 6.67 5.98 21.79
N VAL A 92 6.58 7.31 21.71
CA VAL A 92 6.91 8.06 20.49
C VAL A 92 8.21 8.82 20.71
N THR A 93 9.14 8.64 19.80
CA THR A 93 10.47 9.24 19.79
C THR A 93 10.78 9.88 18.44
N LEU A 94 11.81 10.70 18.36
CA LEU A 94 12.36 11.22 17.11
C LEU A 94 13.63 10.46 16.72
N LEU A 95 13.88 10.30 15.42
CA LEU A 95 15.17 9.84 14.94
C LEU A 95 16.21 10.95 15.11
N GLU A 96 17.30 10.65 15.78
CA GLU A 96 18.37 11.62 16.01
C GLU A 96 18.93 12.15 14.69
N SER A 97 18.89 13.46 14.49
CA SER A 97 19.26 14.16 13.24
C SER A 97 18.49 13.70 11.99
N GLY A 98 17.33 13.05 12.15
CA GLY A 98 16.46 12.64 11.04
C GLY A 98 17.14 11.74 9.99
N LEU A 99 16.74 11.86 8.72
CA LEU A 99 17.33 11.10 7.61
C LEU A 99 18.83 11.42 7.44
N ALA A 100 19.23 12.67 7.65
CA ALA A 100 20.64 13.07 7.59
C ALA A 100 21.49 12.30 8.61
N GLY A 101 20.97 12.06 9.84
CA GLY A 101 21.63 11.25 10.86
C GLY A 101 21.75 9.77 10.45
N TRP A 102 20.73 9.22 9.77
CA TRP A 102 20.79 7.86 9.22
C TRP A 102 21.92 7.72 8.19
N ILE A 103 21.99 8.66 7.25
CA ILE A 103 23.02 8.70 6.19
C ILE A 103 24.41 8.90 6.82
N ALA A 104 24.56 9.81 7.78
CA ALA A 104 25.83 10.09 8.46
C ALA A 104 26.36 8.88 9.26
N ALA A 105 25.46 7.98 9.70
CA ALA A 105 25.81 6.70 10.31
C ALA A 105 26.32 5.65 9.29
N GLY A 106 26.40 5.98 7.99
CA GLY A 106 26.84 5.09 6.93
C GLY A 106 25.83 3.99 6.58
N LEU A 107 24.55 4.18 6.90
CA LEU A 107 23.51 3.20 6.64
C LEU A 107 22.82 3.43 5.27
N GLU A 108 22.38 2.34 4.65
CA GLU A 108 21.76 2.37 3.33
C GLU A 108 20.44 3.14 3.35
N VAL A 109 20.20 3.89 2.28
CA VAL A 109 18.92 4.53 1.95
C VAL A 109 18.44 4.07 0.58
N TYR A 110 17.17 3.84 0.48
CA TYR A 110 16.51 3.32 -0.70
C TYR A 110 15.67 4.41 -1.36
N ARG A 111 15.40 4.29 -2.63
CA ARG A 111 14.48 5.15 -3.38
C ARG A 111 13.26 4.36 -3.82
N ASP A 112 12.21 5.04 -4.30
CA ASP A 112 10.94 4.47 -4.70
C ASP A 112 10.05 4.14 -3.47
N VAL A 113 8.95 3.41 -3.64
CA VAL A 113 8.00 3.00 -2.60
C VAL A 113 7.82 1.50 -2.58
N ASN A 114 7.34 0.92 -1.47
CA ASN A 114 7.18 -0.51 -1.27
C ASN A 114 8.49 -1.29 -1.53
N VAL A 115 9.60 -0.70 -1.16
CA VAL A 115 10.95 -1.22 -1.44
C VAL A 115 11.21 -2.57 -0.79
N PRO A 116 10.75 -2.87 0.44
CA PRO A 116 10.98 -4.18 1.04
C PRO A 116 10.53 -5.34 0.16
N SER A 117 9.36 -5.24 -0.48
CA SER A 117 8.83 -6.29 -1.36
C SER A 117 9.52 -6.32 -2.72
N LYS A 118 9.91 -5.17 -3.28
CA LYS A 118 10.68 -5.10 -4.52
C LYS A 118 12.06 -5.74 -4.35
N ALA A 119 12.78 -5.32 -3.33
CA ALA A 119 14.08 -5.89 -2.99
C ALA A 119 13.99 -7.39 -2.67
N PHE A 120 12.92 -7.82 -2.02
CA PHE A 120 12.67 -9.24 -1.76
C PHE A 120 12.39 -10.02 -3.06
N GLY A 121 11.66 -9.46 -4.02
CA GLY A 121 11.43 -10.08 -5.32
C GLY A 121 12.73 -10.36 -6.07
N GLU A 122 13.63 -9.37 -6.13
CA GLU A 122 14.97 -9.53 -6.71
C GLU A 122 15.82 -10.53 -5.91
N TRP A 123 15.72 -10.53 -4.58
CA TRP A 123 16.36 -11.51 -3.72
C TRP A 123 15.90 -12.95 -4.01
N VAL A 124 14.60 -13.15 -4.26
CA VAL A 124 14.03 -14.46 -4.66
C VAL A 124 14.58 -14.87 -6.03
N GLU A 125 14.55 -14.01 -7.03
CA GLU A 125 15.08 -14.31 -8.36
C GLU A 125 16.56 -14.70 -8.30
N HIS A 126 17.37 -13.92 -7.56
CA HIS A 126 18.79 -14.18 -7.38
C HIS A 126 19.09 -15.56 -6.78
N HIS A 127 18.29 -16.03 -5.82
CA HIS A 127 18.54 -17.29 -5.11
C HIS A 127 17.84 -18.49 -5.75
N ARG A 128 16.70 -18.28 -6.45
CA ARG A 128 15.89 -19.36 -7.02
C ARG A 128 16.05 -19.48 -8.53
N HIS A 129 16.70 -18.52 -9.17
CA HIS A 129 16.82 -18.47 -10.62
C HIS A 129 15.46 -18.65 -11.30
N THR A 130 14.47 -17.89 -10.83
CA THR A 130 13.08 -17.97 -11.29
C THR A 130 13.02 -17.88 -12.82
N PRO A 131 12.43 -18.88 -13.52
CA PRO A 131 12.41 -18.90 -14.97
C PRO A 131 11.74 -17.66 -15.55
N SER A 132 12.34 -17.09 -16.59
CA SER A 132 11.78 -15.91 -17.27
C SER A 132 11.99 -15.97 -18.78
N LEU A 133 11.10 -15.31 -19.54
CA LEU A 133 11.18 -15.09 -20.97
C LEU A 133 11.12 -13.60 -21.28
N SER A 134 11.87 -13.15 -22.28
CA SER A 134 11.80 -11.76 -22.75
C SER A 134 10.49 -11.47 -23.48
N ALA A 135 10.18 -10.19 -23.68
CA ALA A 135 9.02 -9.75 -24.45
C ALA A 135 9.04 -10.31 -25.88
N ASP A 136 10.19 -10.31 -26.56
CA ASP A 136 10.36 -10.84 -27.92
C ASP A 136 10.15 -12.36 -27.98
N GLU A 137 10.68 -13.11 -26.99
CA GLU A 137 10.45 -14.56 -26.91
C GLU A 137 8.97 -14.89 -26.72
N VAL A 138 8.27 -14.16 -25.82
CA VAL A 138 6.83 -14.35 -25.59
C VAL A 138 6.03 -13.96 -26.83
N LYS A 139 6.36 -12.83 -27.46
CA LYS A 139 5.70 -12.40 -28.72
C LYS A 139 5.85 -13.45 -29.82
N THR A 140 7.04 -14.01 -29.99
CA THR A 140 7.29 -15.08 -30.97
C THR A 140 6.42 -16.31 -30.68
N LEU A 141 6.25 -16.70 -29.43
CA LEU A 141 5.39 -17.83 -29.05
C LEU A 141 3.90 -17.54 -29.33
N ILE A 142 3.44 -16.33 -29.05
CA ILE A 142 2.06 -15.88 -29.36
C ILE A 142 1.82 -15.96 -30.87
N ASP A 143 2.72 -15.40 -31.68
CA ASP A 143 2.59 -15.35 -33.14
C ASP A 143 2.63 -16.75 -33.78
N ALA A 144 3.37 -17.67 -33.17
CA ALA A 144 3.42 -19.07 -33.59
C ALA A 144 2.17 -19.88 -33.17
N GLY A 145 1.23 -19.31 -32.42
CA GLY A 145 0.06 -20.01 -31.89
C GLY A 145 0.42 -21.12 -30.90
N ALA A 146 1.50 -20.93 -30.12
CA ALA A 146 1.93 -21.91 -29.13
C ALA A 146 0.87 -22.14 -28.04
N ASP A 147 0.82 -23.35 -27.47
CA ASP A 147 -0.06 -23.68 -26.34
C ASP A 147 0.47 -22.98 -25.07
N LEU A 148 -0.04 -21.77 -24.78
CA LEU A 148 0.36 -20.97 -23.65
C LEU A 148 -0.82 -20.19 -23.06
N VAL A 149 -0.70 -19.80 -21.79
CA VAL A 149 -1.57 -18.85 -21.10
C VAL A 149 -0.74 -17.75 -20.45
N ILE A 150 -1.23 -16.51 -20.47
CA ILE A 150 -0.59 -15.36 -19.84
C ILE A 150 -1.46 -14.90 -18.67
N LEU A 151 -0.93 -15.00 -17.45
CA LEU A 151 -1.62 -14.69 -16.21
C LEU A 151 -1.08 -13.37 -15.66
N ASP A 152 -1.92 -12.35 -15.62
CA ASP A 152 -1.54 -11.05 -15.08
C ASP A 152 -1.76 -11.00 -13.56
N ALA A 153 -0.66 -10.95 -12.81
CA ALA A 153 -0.65 -11.00 -11.35
C ALA A 153 -0.96 -9.64 -10.68
N ARG A 154 -1.22 -8.61 -11.45
CA ARG A 154 -1.56 -7.26 -10.97
C ARG A 154 -3.01 -7.18 -10.46
N ARG A 155 -3.36 -6.03 -9.85
CA ARG A 155 -4.75 -5.71 -9.56
C ARG A 155 -5.56 -5.61 -10.85
N TYR A 156 -6.85 -5.90 -10.76
CA TYR A 156 -7.73 -5.89 -11.91
C TYR A 156 -7.80 -4.51 -12.61
N GLU A 157 -7.80 -3.44 -11.83
CA GLU A 157 -7.82 -2.06 -12.36
C GLU A 157 -6.55 -1.76 -13.19
N GLU A 158 -5.39 -2.24 -12.77
CA GLU A 158 -4.13 -2.10 -13.54
C GLU A 158 -4.21 -2.89 -14.85
N PHE A 159 -4.78 -4.10 -14.82
CA PHE A 159 -4.99 -4.92 -16.00
C PHE A 159 -5.93 -4.26 -17.02
N GLN A 160 -6.99 -3.60 -16.55
CA GLN A 160 -7.91 -2.87 -17.43
C GLN A 160 -7.27 -1.66 -18.13
N ILE A 161 -6.35 -0.96 -17.45
CA ILE A 161 -5.62 0.17 -18.05
C ILE A 161 -4.76 -0.30 -19.21
N MET A 162 -4.01 -1.38 -19.03
CA MET A 162 -3.16 -1.97 -20.05
C MET A 162 -2.85 -3.44 -19.72
N ALA A 163 -2.80 -4.30 -20.72
CA ALA A 163 -2.52 -5.73 -20.55
C ALA A 163 -1.70 -6.29 -21.72
N ILE A 164 -0.99 -7.39 -21.48
CA ILE A 164 -0.37 -8.17 -22.56
C ILE A 164 -1.49 -8.78 -23.42
N PRO A 165 -1.38 -8.75 -24.77
CA PRO A 165 -2.38 -9.35 -25.64
C PRO A 165 -2.66 -10.82 -25.29
N GLY A 166 -3.95 -11.17 -25.18
CA GLY A 166 -4.38 -12.51 -24.79
C GLY A 166 -4.27 -12.83 -23.29
N GLY A 167 -3.80 -11.90 -22.48
CA GLY A 167 -3.67 -12.08 -21.03
C GLY A 167 -5.02 -12.15 -20.30
N VAL A 168 -5.00 -12.81 -19.14
CA VAL A 168 -6.12 -12.95 -18.21
C VAL A 168 -5.69 -12.43 -16.83
N SER A 169 -6.54 -11.62 -16.18
CA SER A 169 -6.27 -11.12 -14.83
C SER A 169 -6.38 -12.24 -13.81
N VAL A 170 -5.27 -12.55 -13.15
CA VAL A 170 -5.17 -13.54 -12.06
C VAL A 170 -4.25 -12.97 -10.98
N PRO A 171 -4.75 -12.11 -10.07
CA PRO A 171 -3.94 -11.50 -9.01
C PRO A 171 -3.09 -12.52 -8.25
N GLY A 172 -1.90 -12.12 -7.81
CA GLY A 172 -0.86 -13.04 -7.35
C GLY A 172 -1.28 -14.14 -6.38
N ALA A 173 -2.16 -13.84 -5.41
CA ALA A 173 -2.67 -14.86 -4.47
C ALA A 173 -3.65 -15.86 -5.09
N GLU A 174 -4.25 -15.54 -6.25
CA GLU A 174 -5.18 -16.41 -6.98
C GLU A 174 -4.48 -17.46 -7.84
N LEU A 175 -3.19 -17.28 -8.15
CA LEU A 175 -2.45 -18.10 -9.11
C LEU A 175 -2.49 -19.60 -8.75
N VAL A 176 -2.02 -19.98 -7.57
CA VAL A 176 -1.96 -21.39 -7.14
C VAL A 176 -3.35 -22.00 -6.99
N LYS A 177 -4.33 -21.19 -6.58
CA LYS A 177 -5.71 -21.63 -6.45
C LYS A 177 -6.35 -22.00 -7.79
N ARG A 178 -5.98 -21.29 -8.89
CA ARG A 178 -6.73 -21.32 -10.14
C ARG A 178 -6.00 -21.94 -11.31
N VAL A 179 -4.68 -22.07 -11.25
CA VAL A 179 -3.87 -22.53 -12.38
C VAL A 179 -4.28 -23.90 -12.90
N HIS A 180 -4.75 -24.79 -12.02
CA HIS A 180 -5.17 -26.15 -12.40
C HIS A 180 -6.39 -26.17 -13.34
N ASP A 181 -7.27 -25.18 -13.25
CA ASP A 181 -8.44 -25.03 -14.12
C ASP A 181 -8.13 -24.16 -15.36
N ILE A 182 -7.19 -23.20 -15.23
CA ILE A 182 -6.80 -22.34 -16.36
C ILE A 182 -5.87 -23.07 -17.32
N ALA A 183 -4.94 -23.88 -16.83
CA ALA A 183 -3.97 -24.62 -17.60
C ALA A 183 -4.00 -26.13 -17.26
N PRO A 184 -5.12 -26.82 -17.54
CA PRO A 184 -5.30 -28.24 -17.17
C PRO A 184 -4.38 -29.20 -17.93
N ASN A 185 -3.91 -28.81 -19.14
CA ASN A 185 -2.94 -29.58 -19.91
C ASN A 185 -1.52 -29.30 -19.39
N PRO A 186 -0.77 -30.32 -18.91
CA PRO A 186 0.60 -30.12 -18.39
C PRO A 186 1.59 -29.56 -19.42
N LYS A 187 1.25 -29.62 -20.71
CA LYS A 187 2.10 -29.10 -21.79
C LYS A 187 1.92 -27.60 -22.03
N THR A 188 0.80 -27.02 -21.58
CA THR A 188 0.54 -25.59 -21.71
C THR A 188 1.60 -24.81 -20.92
N LEU A 189 2.29 -23.89 -21.60
CA LEU A 189 3.22 -22.96 -20.96
C LEU A 189 2.46 -21.90 -20.19
N VAL A 190 2.76 -21.72 -18.90
CA VAL A 190 2.18 -20.69 -18.06
C VAL A 190 3.15 -19.51 -17.95
N ILE A 191 2.75 -18.35 -18.44
CA ILE A 191 3.52 -17.11 -18.35
C ILE A 191 2.86 -16.21 -17.32
N VAL A 192 3.62 -15.75 -16.31
CA VAL A 192 3.13 -14.81 -15.31
C VAL A 192 3.64 -13.41 -15.63
N ASN A 193 2.72 -12.45 -15.74
CA ASN A 193 3.00 -11.05 -16.05
C ASN A 193 2.72 -10.13 -14.87
N CYS A 194 3.44 -8.99 -14.83
CA CYS A 194 3.09 -7.83 -14.00
C CYS A 194 3.50 -6.52 -14.70
N ALA A 195 3.64 -5.43 -13.96
CA ALA A 195 4.06 -4.15 -14.52
C ALA A 195 5.58 -4.08 -14.78
N GLY A 196 6.39 -4.45 -13.78
CA GLY A 196 7.86 -4.50 -13.83
C GLY A 196 8.34 -5.93 -13.56
N ARG A 197 8.92 -6.16 -12.37
CA ARG A 197 9.60 -7.42 -12.05
C ARG A 197 8.95 -8.19 -10.88
N THR A 198 8.77 -7.55 -9.74
CA THR A 198 8.47 -8.19 -8.43
C THR A 198 7.31 -9.17 -8.48
N ARG A 199 6.10 -8.76 -8.92
CA ARG A 199 4.89 -9.62 -8.89
C ARG A 199 4.96 -10.77 -9.88
N SER A 200 5.63 -10.61 -11.04
CA SER A 200 5.83 -11.72 -11.98
C SER A 200 6.84 -12.73 -11.44
N ILE A 201 7.92 -12.30 -10.79
CA ILE A 201 8.89 -13.16 -10.13
C ILE A 201 8.20 -13.96 -9.01
N ILE A 202 7.55 -13.28 -8.07
CA ILE A 202 6.86 -13.90 -6.92
C ILE A 202 5.74 -14.84 -7.39
N GLY A 203 4.95 -14.42 -8.40
CA GLY A 203 3.87 -15.25 -8.95
C GLY A 203 4.39 -16.51 -9.65
N THR A 204 5.42 -16.38 -10.48
CA THR A 204 6.08 -17.52 -11.14
C THR A 204 6.67 -18.47 -10.10
N GLN A 205 7.43 -17.95 -9.14
CA GLN A 205 8.02 -18.76 -8.09
C GLN A 205 6.96 -19.41 -7.19
N SER A 206 5.81 -18.78 -7.01
CA SER A 206 4.65 -19.40 -6.32
C SER A 206 4.20 -20.68 -7.01
N LEU A 207 4.06 -20.65 -8.33
CA LEU A 207 3.67 -21.81 -9.12
C LEU A 207 4.76 -22.91 -9.16
N VAL A 208 6.03 -22.51 -9.26
CA VAL A 208 7.18 -23.42 -9.16
C VAL A 208 7.22 -24.09 -7.80
N ASN A 209 7.09 -23.33 -6.71
CA ASN A 209 7.08 -23.84 -5.33
C ASN A 209 5.88 -24.76 -5.06
N ALA A 210 4.72 -24.48 -5.68
CA ALA A 210 3.54 -25.31 -5.63
C ALA A 210 3.67 -26.64 -6.39
N GLY A 211 4.69 -26.76 -7.24
CA GLY A 211 4.99 -28.00 -8.00
C GLY A 211 3.93 -28.32 -9.05
N ILE A 212 3.40 -27.30 -9.74
CA ILE A 212 2.47 -27.57 -10.86
C ILE A 212 3.22 -28.27 -11.99
N PRO A 213 2.55 -29.15 -12.77
CA PRO A 213 3.21 -29.94 -13.80
C PRO A 213 3.61 -29.13 -15.04
N ASN A 214 3.03 -27.95 -15.21
CA ASN A 214 3.28 -27.06 -16.34
C ASN A 214 4.67 -26.42 -16.28
N ARG A 215 5.24 -26.10 -17.43
CA ARG A 215 6.35 -25.15 -17.50
C ARG A 215 5.83 -23.76 -17.14
N VAL A 216 6.58 -23.05 -16.29
CA VAL A 216 6.23 -21.69 -15.84
C VAL A 216 7.38 -20.75 -16.17
N ALA A 217 7.06 -19.51 -16.58
CA ALA A 217 8.04 -18.46 -16.76
C ALA A 217 7.43 -17.07 -16.41
N ALA A 218 8.22 -16.19 -15.83
CA ALA A 218 7.87 -14.78 -15.71
C ALA A 218 8.04 -14.08 -17.08
N LEU A 219 7.14 -13.18 -17.44
CA LEU A 219 7.43 -12.20 -18.47
C LEU A 219 8.45 -11.21 -17.91
N ARG A 220 9.68 -11.27 -18.41
CA ARG A 220 10.79 -10.43 -17.93
C ARG A 220 10.45 -8.96 -18.10
N ASN A 221 10.55 -8.19 -17.02
CA ASN A 221 10.25 -6.77 -16.95
C ASN A 221 8.77 -6.41 -17.26
N GLY A 222 7.87 -7.38 -17.31
CA GLY A 222 6.44 -7.19 -17.39
C GLY A 222 5.96 -6.30 -18.54
N THR A 223 4.94 -5.45 -18.29
CA THR A 223 4.44 -4.50 -19.30
C THR A 223 5.47 -3.43 -19.65
N ILE A 224 6.38 -3.05 -18.73
CA ILE A 224 7.52 -2.17 -19.06
C ILE A 224 8.40 -2.82 -20.14
N GLY A 225 8.84 -4.06 -19.94
CA GLY A 225 9.68 -4.77 -20.91
C GLY A 225 8.99 -4.93 -22.27
N TRP A 226 7.68 -5.19 -22.26
CA TRP A 226 6.86 -5.25 -23.47
C TRP A 226 6.84 -3.92 -24.22
N THR A 227 6.63 -2.81 -23.52
CA THR A 227 6.61 -1.47 -24.09
C THR A 227 8.00 -1.05 -24.61
N LEU A 228 9.07 -1.35 -23.86
CA LEU A 228 10.45 -1.03 -24.27
C LEU A 228 10.89 -1.84 -25.50
N ALA A 229 10.33 -3.03 -25.72
CA ALA A 229 10.51 -3.80 -26.96
C ALA A 229 9.70 -3.24 -28.14
N GLY A 230 8.97 -2.13 -27.97
CA GLY A 230 8.14 -1.52 -29.03
C GLY A 230 6.86 -2.29 -29.34
N LEU A 231 6.41 -3.16 -28.43
CA LEU A 231 5.23 -3.98 -28.61
C LEU A 231 3.99 -3.29 -28.02
N GLU A 232 2.84 -3.48 -28.67
CA GLU A 232 1.58 -2.86 -28.26
C GLU A 232 0.90 -3.63 -27.12
N LEU A 233 0.28 -2.88 -26.21
CA LEU A 233 -0.52 -3.39 -25.10
C LEU A 233 -2.02 -3.24 -25.43
N ASP A 234 -2.81 -4.24 -25.03
CA ASP A 234 -4.27 -4.13 -25.01
C ASP A 234 -4.74 -3.16 -23.94
N ARG A 235 -5.88 -2.48 -24.18
CA ARG A 235 -6.52 -1.57 -23.23
C ARG A 235 -7.98 -1.95 -23.04
N GLY A 236 -8.54 -1.64 -21.85
CA GLY A 236 -9.95 -1.90 -21.55
C GLY A 236 -10.32 -3.37 -21.49
N ARG A 237 -9.34 -4.28 -21.30
CA ARG A 237 -9.61 -5.72 -21.22
C ARG A 237 -10.39 -6.05 -19.95
N ALA A 238 -11.39 -6.94 -20.10
CA ALA A 238 -12.28 -7.35 -19.00
C ALA A 238 -12.11 -8.83 -18.60
N GLY A 239 -11.14 -9.54 -19.18
CA GLY A 239 -10.91 -10.96 -18.91
C GLY A 239 -10.45 -11.19 -17.47
N ARG A 240 -11.32 -11.76 -16.63
CA ARG A 240 -11.00 -12.23 -15.28
C ARG A 240 -10.86 -13.75 -15.27
N PHE A 241 -10.20 -14.25 -14.25
CA PHE A 241 -10.11 -15.69 -13.98
C PHE A 241 -11.50 -16.34 -13.85
N PRO A 242 -11.66 -17.61 -14.30
CA PRO A 242 -12.91 -18.36 -14.16
C PRO A 242 -13.15 -18.78 -12.70
N ALA A 243 -14.38 -19.24 -12.43
CA ALA A 243 -14.67 -19.94 -11.19
C ALA A 243 -13.79 -21.20 -11.05
N VAL A 244 -13.41 -21.53 -9.83
CA VAL A 244 -12.59 -22.72 -9.53
C VAL A 244 -13.48 -23.95 -9.42
N SER A 245 -13.05 -25.03 -10.07
CA SER A 245 -13.69 -26.35 -9.89
C SER A 245 -13.35 -26.94 -8.50
N PRO A 246 -14.20 -27.83 -7.95
CA PRO A 246 -13.87 -28.53 -6.70
C PRO A 246 -12.54 -29.29 -6.75
N GLU A 247 -12.19 -29.87 -7.92
CA GLU A 247 -10.93 -30.59 -8.12
C GLU A 247 -9.74 -29.62 -8.17
N GLY A 248 -9.87 -28.48 -8.88
CA GLY A 248 -8.84 -27.44 -8.96
C GLY A 248 -8.59 -26.82 -7.58
N ASP A 249 -9.65 -26.51 -6.82
CA ASP A 249 -9.53 -25.99 -5.44
C ASP A 249 -8.81 -26.99 -4.51
N ALA A 250 -9.16 -28.27 -4.57
CA ALA A 250 -8.53 -29.30 -3.76
C ALA A 250 -7.01 -29.46 -4.08
N LYS A 251 -6.63 -29.41 -5.36
CA LYS A 251 -5.22 -29.42 -5.80
C LYS A 251 -4.49 -28.15 -5.32
N GLY A 252 -5.09 -26.99 -5.51
CA GLY A 252 -4.55 -25.70 -5.07
C GLY A 252 -4.35 -25.65 -3.56
N ARG A 253 -5.34 -26.09 -2.75
CA ARG A 253 -5.22 -26.17 -1.29
C ARG A 253 -4.07 -27.07 -0.85
N LYS A 254 -3.96 -28.27 -1.43
CA LYS A 254 -2.88 -29.21 -1.12
C LYS A 254 -1.49 -28.63 -1.43
N ALA A 255 -1.35 -28.02 -2.60
CA ALA A 255 -0.09 -27.44 -3.06
C ALA A 255 0.31 -26.23 -2.19
N ALA A 256 -0.61 -25.28 -1.97
CA ALA A 256 -0.37 -24.09 -1.16
C ALA A 256 -0.02 -24.46 0.29
N ARG A 257 -0.72 -25.44 0.89
CA ARG A 257 -0.41 -25.94 2.22
C ARG A 257 1.03 -26.44 2.33
N ALA A 258 1.46 -27.27 1.37
CA ALA A 258 2.82 -27.80 1.36
C ALA A 258 3.88 -26.68 1.24
N VAL A 259 3.59 -25.60 0.50
CA VAL A 259 4.48 -24.42 0.42
C VAL A 259 4.54 -23.68 1.77
N ALA A 260 3.38 -23.43 2.38
CA ALA A 260 3.29 -22.74 3.67
C ALA A 260 4.02 -23.52 4.78
N ASP A 261 3.89 -24.85 4.81
CA ASP A 261 4.56 -25.72 5.78
C ASP A 261 6.10 -25.63 5.62
N ARG A 262 6.61 -25.66 4.37
CA ARG A 262 8.05 -25.46 4.11
C ARG A 262 8.55 -24.07 4.53
N ALA A 263 7.71 -23.05 4.40
CA ALA A 263 8.05 -21.69 4.84
C ALA A 263 7.98 -21.51 6.36
N GLY A 264 7.49 -22.51 7.10
CA GLY A 264 7.34 -22.46 8.55
C GLY A 264 6.18 -21.56 9.01
N VAL A 265 5.10 -21.51 8.22
CA VAL A 265 3.90 -20.74 8.55
C VAL A 265 3.19 -21.37 9.76
N GLY A 266 2.92 -20.56 10.78
CA GLY A 266 2.14 -21.00 11.95
C GLY A 266 0.66 -21.16 11.62
N ARG A 267 -0.02 -22.05 12.37
CA ARG A 267 -1.47 -22.24 12.28
C ARG A 267 -2.08 -22.09 13.64
N ILE A 268 -3.19 -21.36 13.71
CA ILE A 268 -3.85 -21.07 14.97
C ILE A 268 -5.35 -21.30 14.88
N GLY A 269 -5.94 -21.82 15.95
CA GLY A 269 -7.38 -21.85 16.17
C GLY A 269 -7.86 -20.65 16.98
N LEU A 270 -9.16 -20.61 17.28
CA LEU A 270 -9.81 -19.49 17.98
C LEU A 270 -9.19 -19.18 19.35
N ALA A 271 -8.88 -20.18 20.16
CA ALA A 271 -8.29 -19.96 21.49
C ALA A 271 -6.93 -19.22 21.41
N ALA A 272 -6.11 -19.54 20.41
CA ALA A 272 -4.84 -18.85 20.18
C ALA A 272 -5.07 -17.43 19.60
N LEU A 273 -6.07 -17.25 18.73
CA LEU A 273 -6.46 -15.93 18.24
C LEU A 273 -6.89 -15.01 19.39
N ASP A 274 -7.69 -15.51 20.32
CA ASP A 274 -8.14 -14.75 21.49
C ASP A 274 -6.96 -14.41 22.43
N ALA A 275 -6.04 -15.36 22.62
CA ALA A 275 -4.81 -15.09 23.35
C ALA A 275 -3.96 -14.01 22.67
N PHE A 276 -3.88 -14.01 21.34
CA PHE A 276 -3.17 -12.97 20.58
C PHE A 276 -3.85 -11.59 20.69
N ARG A 277 -5.18 -11.55 20.64
CA ARG A 277 -5.96 -10.32 20.85
C ARG A 277 -5.76 -9.73 22.25
N GLY A 278 -5.60 -10.61 23.26
CA GLY A 278 -5.34 -10.23 24.66
C GLY A 278 -3.90 -9.79 24.96
N ASP A 279 -2.92 -10.14 24.12
CA ASP A 279 -1.50 -9.85 24.37
C ASP A 279 -1.16 -8.38 24.06
N GLN A 280 -1.21 -7.54 25.08
CA GLN A 280 -0.91 -6.10 24.97
C GLN A 280 0.59 -5.80 24.72
N ARG A 281 1.46 -6.80 24.73
CA ARG A 281 2.91 -6.64 24.46
C ARG A 281 3.26 -6.75 22.99
N ARG A 282 2.37 -7.36 22.17
CA ARG A 282 2.60 -7.61 20.75
C ARG A 282 1.56 -6.91 19.89
N THR A 283 2.02 -6.35 18.79
CA THR A 283 1.16 -5.78 17.77
C THR A 283 0.55 -6.89 16.92
N LEU A 284 -0.76 -6.86 16.71
CA LEU A 284 -1.52 -7.84 15.96
C LEU A 284 -2.25 -7.19 14.79
N HIS A 285 -2.02 -7.72 13.60
CA HIS A 285 -2.80 -7.42 12.41
C HIS A 285 -3.60 -8.64 11.97
N LEU A 286 -4.87 -8.43 11.62
CA LEU A 286 -5.79 -9.46 11.14
C LEU A 286 -6.24 -9.08 9.74
N PHE A 287 -5.96 -9.96 8.74
CA PHE A 287 -6.32 -9.68 7.36
C PHE A 287 -7.09 -10.83 6.71
N ASP A 288 -8.14 -10.46 5.98
CA ASP A 288 -8.81 -11.30 4.99
C ASP A 288 -8.13 -11.09 3.64
N VAL A 289 -7.61 -12.16 3.05
CA VAL A 289 -6.76 -12.09 1.84
C VAL A 289 -7.50 -12.39 0.54
N ARG A 290 -8.83 -12.47 0.60
CA ARG A 290 -9.70 -12.76 -0.55
C ARG A 290 -9.84 -11.56 -1.49
N THR A 291 -10.69 -11.69 -2.50
CA THR A 291 -11.05 -10.56 -3.38
C THR A 291 -11.91 -9.54 -2.62
N PRO A 292 -11.97 -8.27 -3.07
CA PRO A 292 -12.83 -7.26 -2.46
C PRO A 292 -14.30 -7.70 -2.41
N GLU A 293 -14.79 -8.29 -3.50
CA GLU A 293 -16.18 -8.73 -3.62
C GLU A 293 -16.52 -9.87 -2.62
N GLU A 294 -15.59 -10.81 -2.42
CA GLU A 294 -15.76 -11.88 -1.44
C GLU A 294 -15.72 -11.36 0.00
N TYR A 295 -14.86 -10.38 0.27
CA TYR A 295 -14.78 -9.71 1.57
C TYR A 295 -16.08 -8.95 1.88
N GLU A 296 -16.55 -8.12 0.94
CA GLU A 296 -17.76 -7.31 1.10
C GLU A 296 -19.01 -8.17 1.27
N ALA A 297 -19.07 -9.34 0.60
CA ALA A 297 -20.17 -10.28 0.75
C ALA A 297 -20.21 -10.94 2.14
N GLY A 298 -19.08 -11.02 2.83
CA GLY A 298 -19.02 -11.52 4.21
C GLY A 298 -17.61 -11.88 4.66
N HIS A 299 -17.18 -11.32 5.79
CA HIS A 299 -15.86 -11.51 6.38
C HIS A 299 -15.91 -11.74 7.89
N LEU A 300 -14.81 -12.17 8.49
CA LEU A 300 -14.72 -12.36 9.94
C LEU A 300 -14.59 -11.01 10.67
N PRO A 301 -15.28 -10.83 11.81
CA PRO A 301 -15.22 -9.59 12.60
C PRO A 301 -13.79 -9.20 12.98
N GLY A 302 -13.46 -7.94 12.74
CA GLY A 302 -12.15 -7.37 13.04
C GLY A 302 -11.03 -7.73 12.06
N PHE A 303 -11.29 -8.54 11.04
CA PHE A 303 -10.36 -8.74 9.91
C PHE A 303 -10.54 -7.65 8.88
N ARG A 304 -9.44 -6.99 8.53
CA ARG A 304 -9.40 -5.98 7.47
C ARG A 304 -9.15 -6.64 6.13
N HIS A 305 -9.64 -6.02 5.07
CA HIS A 305 -9.35 -6.49 3.72
C HIS A 305 -7.91 -6.16 3.30
N ALA A 306 -7.18 -7.17 2.83
CA ALA A 306 -5.89 -7.01 2.17
C ALA A 306 -5.70 -8.16 1.18
N ALA A 307 -6.12 -7.99 -0.08
CA ALA A 307 -5.93 -9.00 -1.11
C ALA A 307 -4.49 -9.54 -1.09
N GLY A 308 -4.33 -10.87 -0.97
CA GLY A 308 -3.04 -11.46 -0.57
C GLY A 308 -1.86 -11.09 -1.46
N GLY A 309 -2.06 -10.99 -2.78
CA GLY A 309 -1.01 -10.52 -3.70
C GLY A 309 -0.61 -9.07 -3.45
N GLN A 310 -1.55 -8.22 -3.07
CA GLN A 310 -1.29 -6.82 -2.75
C GLN A 310 -0.62 -6.69 -1.36
N LEU A 311 -1.05 -7.49 -0.39
CA LEU A 311 -0.43 -7.50 0.93
C LEU A 311 1.06 -7.88 0.87
N VAL A 312 1.45 -8.83 0.00
CA VAL A 312 2.86 -9.19 -0.23
C VAL A 312 3.60 -8.07 -0.97
N GLN A 313 2.97 -7.47 -2.00
CA GLN A 313 3.58 -6.44 -2.85
C GLN A 313 3.83 -5.12 -2.13
N ALA A 314 2.99 -4.77 -1.16
CA ALA A 314 2.97 -3.47 -0.48
C ALA A 314 2.68 -3.66 1.01
N THR A 315 3.43 -4.54 1.69
CA THR A 315 3.19 -4.86 3.10
C THR A 315 3.24 -3.60 3.98
N ASP A 316 4.10 -2.65 3.65
CA ASP A 316 4.27 -1.36 4.32
C ASP A 316 3.04 -0.44 4.23
N ASP A 317 2.17 -0.61 3.24
CA ASP A 317 0.87 0.09 3.16
C ASP A 317 -0.16 -0.44 4.18
N TYR A 318 0.08 -1.62 4.75
CA TYR A 318 -0.83 -2.30 5.68
C TYR A 318 -0.26 -2.43 7.10
N VAL A 319 1.06 -2.58 7.22
CA VAL A 319 1.76 -2.88 8.48
C VAL A 319 2.99 -2.00 8.63
N ALA A 320 2.92 -1.01 9.51
CA ALA A 320 4.07 -0.12 9.79
C ALA A 320 5.01 -0.65 10.88
N VAL A 321 4.61 -1.67 11.64
CA VAL A 321 5.38 -2.19 12.77
C VAL A 321 6.21 -3.38 12.35
N ARG A 322 7.49 -3.19 12.06
CA ARG A 322 8.38 -4.32 11.83
C ARG A 322 8.42 -5.20 13.08
N GLY A 323 8.35 -6.53 12.90
CA GLY A 323 8.27 -7.49 14.00
C GLY A 323 6.85 -7.75 14.52
N ALA A 324 5.81 -7.10 14.00
CA ALA A 324 4.42 -7.37 14.35
C ALA A 324 3.98 -8.79 13.95
N ARG A 325 2.93 -9.26 14.62
CA ARG A 325 2.26 -10.52 14.34
C ARG A 325 1.13 -10.30 13.32
N ILE A 326 1.05 -11.17 12.31
CA ILE A 326 0.02 -11.12 11.26
C ILE A 326 -0.77 -12.43 11.29
N VAL A 327 -2.10 -12.35 11.27
CA VAL A 327 -2.99 -13.50 11.12
C VAL A 327 -3.83 -13.32 9.87
N LEU A 328 -3.84 -14.34 9.02
CA LEU A 328 -4.55 -14.34 7.74
C LEU A 328 -5.76 -15.28 7.77
N ALA A 329 -6.85 -14.85 7.13
CA ALA A 329 -8.02 -15.64 6.83
C ALA A 329 -8.31 -15.61 5.32
N ASP A 330 -8.81 -16.74 4.78
CA ASP A 330 -9.16 -16.92 3.37
C ASP A 330 -10.60 -17.46 3.20
N ASP A 331 -11.15 -18.06 4.22
CA ASP A 331 -12.52 -18.63 4.20
C ASP A 331 -13.23 -18.24 5.49
N PRO A 332 -14.38 -17.52 5.41
CA PRO A 332 -15.12 -17.15 6.61
C PRO A 332 -15.80 -18.34 7.30
N ALA A 333 -15.80 -19.53 6.70
CA ALA A 333 -16.32 -20.74 7.32
C ALA A 333 -15.21 -21.56 7.99
N GLY A 334 -14.06 -21.73 7.33
CA GLY A 334 -12.95 -22.57 7.81
C GLY A 334 -11.66 -21.82 8.14
N GLY A 335 -11.60 -20.52 7.90
CA GLY A 335 -10.45 -19.66 8.17
C GLY A 335 -9.35 -19.76 7.12
N GLY A 336 -8.74 -20.94 6.94
CA GLY A 336 -7.63 -21.17 6.02
C GLY A 336 -8.03 -21.40 4.57
N GLY A 337 -7.04 -21.32 3.68
CA GLY A 337 -7.22 -21.57 2.25
C GLY A 337 -5.96 -21.27 1.45
N PRO A 338 -5.96 -21.58 0.13
CA PRO A 338 -4.75 -21.49 -0.69
C PRO A 338 -4.19 -20.07 -0.80
N ARG A 339 -5.03 -19.04 -0.76
CA ARG A 339 -4.58 -17.64 -0.77
C ARG A 339 -3.88 -17.27 0.52
N ALA A 340 -4.46 -17.64 1.69
CA ALA A 340 -3.84 -17.40 2.99
C ALA A 340 -2.51 -18.15 3.11
N ASP A 341 -2.45 -19.42 2.70
CA ASP A 341 -1.24 -20.24 2.75
C ASP A 341 -0.11 -19.64 1.90
N MET A 342 -0.41 -19.27 0.64
CA MET A 342 0.59 -18.66 -0.25
C MET A 342 1.03 -17.28 0.21
N THR A 343 0.10 -16.43 0.63
CA THR A 343 0.41 -15.10 1.17
C THR A 343 1.27 -15.21 2.44
N ALA A 344 0.88 -16.09 3.38
CA ALA A 344 1.64 -16.33 4.59
C ALA A 344 3.05 -16.87 4.31
N SER A 345 3.21 -17.76 3.31
CA SER A 345 4.52 -18.28 2.93
C SER A 345 5.48 -17.16 2.50
N TRP A 346 5.01 -16.19 1.73
CA TRP A 346 5.81 -15.04 1.31
C TRP A 346 6.09 -14.06 2.44
N LEU A 347 5.10 -13.76 3.28
CA LEU A 347 5.30 -12.90 4.46
C LEU A 347 6.30 -13.53 5.46
N ALA A 348 6.25 -14.86 5.68
CA ALA A 348 7.21 -15.56 6.51
C ALA A 348 8.64 -15.44 5.94
N GLN A 349 8.80 -15.54 4.62
CA GLN A 349 10.07 -15.39 3.93
C GLN A 349 10.57 -13.93 3.95
N LEU A 350 9.67 -12.95 3.93
CA LEU A 350 9.94 -11.53 4.18
C LEU A 350 10.34 -11.23 5.65
N GLY A 351 10.28 -12.25 6.54
CA GLY A 351 10.69 -12.14 7.94
C GLY A 351 9.61 -11.69 8.91
N TRP A 352 8.32 -11.81 8.54
CA TRP A 352 7.20 -11.55 9.43
C TRP A 352 6.86 -12.77 10.30
N GLU A 353 6.32 -12.52 11.51
CA GLU A 353 5.62 -13.53 12.30
C GLU A 353 4.20 -13.65 11.76
N VAL A 354 3.92 -14.73 11.01
CA VAL A 354 2.64 -14.89 10.30
C VAL A 354 2.00 -16.23 10.63
N HIS A 355 0.68 -16.19 10.76
CA HIS A 355 -0.15 -17.34 11.05
C HIS A 355 -1.37 -17.38 10.12
N VAL A 356 -1.84 -18.58 9.80
CA VAL A 356 -3.12 -18.79 9.14
C VAL A 356 -4.14 -19.24 10.20
N LEU A 357 -5.28 -18.56 10.25
CA LEU A 357 -6.40 -18.94 11.11
C LEU A 357 -7.08 -20.20 10.54
N GLU A 358 -7.33 -21.20 11.37
CA GLU A 358 -8.00 -22.45 10.98
C GLU A 358 -8.97 -22.95 12.04
N GLY A 359 -9.90 -23.79 11.61
CA GLY A 359 -10.87 -24.46 12.48
C GLY A 359 -12.29 -23.93 12.31
N ASP A 360 -13.14 -24.17 13.30
CA ASP A 360 -14.54 -23.72 13.30
C ASP A 360 -14.63 -22.23 13.64
N VAL A 361 -14.31 -21.38 12.66
CA VAL A 361 -14.35 -19.92 12.80
C VAL A 361 -15.75 -19.34 12.60
N ALA A 362 -16.73 -20.16 12.22
CA ALA A 362 -18.12 -19.73 12.02
C ALA A 362 -18.74 -19.17 13.31
N SER A 363 -18.25 -19.60 14.47
CA SER A 363 -18.68 -19.10 15.79
C SER A 363 -18.31 -17.63 16.05
N LEU A 364 -17.36 -17.05 15.28
CA LEU A 364 -17.02 -15.62 15.35
C LEU A 364 -18.11 -14.71 14.76
N GLY A 365 -19.08 -15.30 14.03
CA GLY A 365 -20.03 -14.52 13.26
C GLY A 365 -19.45 -13.97 11.95
N ARG A 366 -20.23 -13.12 11.28
CA ARG A 366 -19.84 -12.47 10.02
C ARG A 366 -20.26 -11.00 10.00
N GLU A 367 -19.41 -10.19 9.41
CA GLU A 367 -19.70 -8.81 9.01
C GLU A 367 -19.76 -8.76 7.48
N SER A 368 -20.40 -7.74 6.92
CA SER A 368 -20.48 -7.51 5.48
C SER A 368 -20.31 -6.01 5.17
N GLY A 369 -19.94 -5.69 3.94
CA GLY A 369 -19.68 -4.35 3.49
C GLY A 369 -18.19 -4.08 3.28
N PRO A 370 -17.83 -2.89 2.79
CA PRO A 370 -16.46 -2.53 2.45
C PRO A 370 -15.57 -2.39 3.70
N ASP A 371 -14.26 -2.56 3.50
CA ASP A 371 -13.27 -2.29 4.55
C ASP A 371 -13.28 -0.81 4.92
N HIS A 372 -13.57 -0.52 6.16
CA HIS A 372 -13.59 0.85 6.67
C HIS A 372 -12.33 1.14 7.48
N ARG A 373 -11.65 2.21 7.13
CA ARG A 373 -10.51 2.70 7.93
C ARG A 373 -10.95 3.01 9.36
N ARG A 374 -10.17 2.57 10.32
CA ARG A 374 -10.32 2.94 11.73
C ARG A 374 -9.78 4.33 11.94
N LEU A 375 -10.67 5.29 12.16
CA LEU A 375 -10.33 6.69 12.35
C LEU A 375 -10.41 7.08 13.82
N PRO A 376 -9.52 7.98 14.29
CA PRO A 376 -9.65 8.55 15.63
C PRO A 376 -10.90 9.44 15.73
N PRO A 377 -11.38 9.73 16.95
CA PRO A 377 -12.40 10.75 17.15
C PRO A 377 -11.97 12.08 16.52
N VAL A 378 -12.91 12.72 15.82
CA VAL A 378 -12.67 14.04 15.24
C VAL A 378 -12.64 15.08 16.36
N PRO A 379 -11.59 15.92 16.44
CA PRO A 379 -11.55 17.01 17.43
C PRO A 379 -12.68 18.01 17.17
N ASP A 380 -13.42 18.35 18.21
CA ASP A 380 -14.38 19.45 18.14
C ASP A 380 -13.66 20.79 18.39
N VAL A 381 -13.47 21.55 17.33
CA VAL A 381 -12.84 22.89 17.37
C VAL A 381 -13.83 23.99 17.09
N GLY A 382 -15.12 23.67 16.95
CA GLY A 382 -16.17 24.64 16.63
C GLY A 382 -16.13 25.19 15.20
N ALA A 383 -15.50 24.44 14.26
CA ALA A 383 -15.53 24.83 12.85
C ALA A 383 -16.93 24.64 12.26
N GLU A 384 -17.42 25.66 11.59
CA GLU A 384 -18.75 25.67 10.95
C GLU A 384 -18.68 24.90 9.61
N THR A 385 -19.80 24.30 9.22
CA THR A 385 -19.96 23.71 7.89
C THR A 385 -20.71 24.67 6.97
N VAL A 386 -20.44 24.54 5.66
CA VAL A 386 -21.15 25.29 4.60
C VAL A 386 -21.67 24.30 3.56
N ALA A 387 -22.96 24.46 3.20
CA ALA A 387 -23.54 23.64 2.14
C ALA A 387 -22.99 24.03 0.75
N PRO A 388 -22.92 23.11 -0.23
CA PRO A 388 -22.34 23.41 -1.54
C PRO A 388 -22.95 24.64 -2.26
N ARG A 389 -24.26 24.83 -2.20
CA ARG A 389 -24.92 25.98 -2.85
C ARG A 389 -24.67 27.30 -2.12
N ASP A 390 -24.54 27.25 -0.82
CA ASP A 390 -24.20 28.45 -0.02
C ASP A 390 -22.76 28.86 -0.27
N LEU A 391 -21.85 27.85 -0.40
CA LEU A 391 -20.47 28.12 -0.79
C LEU A 391 -20.39 28.76 -2.18
N LEU A 392 -21.19 28.29 -3.16
CA LEU A 392 -21.22 28.90 -4.49
C LEU A 392 -21.55 30.39 -4.40
N ALA A 393 -22.57 30.79 -3.63
CA ALA A 393 -22.92 32.17 -3.44
C ALA A 393 -21.80 32.99 -2.78
N LEU A 394 -21.11 32.45 -1.78
CA LEU A 394 -19.93 33.11 -1.15
C LEU A 394 -18.78 33.29 -2.15
N LEU A 395 -18.56 32.34 -3.04
CA LEU A 395 -17.53 32.42 -4.10
C LEU A 395 -17.87 33.48 -5.14
N GLU A 396 -19.13 33.53 -5.61
CA GLU A 396 -19.61 34.53 -6.57
C GLU A 396 -19.53 35.96 -6.00
N ASN A 397 -19.75 36.12 -4.69
CA ASN A 397 -19.61 37.39 -4.02
C ASN A 397 -18.15 37.77 -3.66
N GLY A 398 -17.19 36.86 -3.83
CA GLY A 398 -15.81 37.08 -3.44
C GLY A 398 -15.57 37.06 -1.92
N GLU A 399 -16.48 36.48 -1.13
CA GLU A 399 -16.44 36.43 0.33
C GLU A 399 -15.65 35.22 0.85
N ALA A 400 -15.45 34.18 0.04
CA ALA A 400 -14.74 32.96 0.40
C ALA A 400 -13.67 32.56 -0.61
N ALA A 401 -12.70 31.75 -0.16
CA ALA A 401 -11.72 31.08 -1.00
C ALA A 401 -11.57 29.63 -0.58
N VAL A 402 -11.62 28.71 -1.53
CA VAL A 402 -11.50 27.27 -1.29
C VAL A 402 -10.05 26.84 -1.27
N ILE A 403 -9.68 26.04 -0.27
CA ILE A 403 -8.43 25.29 -0.22
C ILE A 403 -8.78 23.80 -0.26
N ASP A 404 -8.35 23.11 -1.30
CA ASP A 404 -8.52 21.67 -1.48
C ASP A 404 -7.27 20.94 -0.99
N ILE A 405 -7.45 20.13 0.06
CA ILE A 405 -6.40 19.28 0.65
C ILE A 405 -6.54 17.81 0.27
N ALA A 406 -7.27 17.50 -0.81
CA ALA A 406 -7.21 16.17 -1.44
C ALA A 406 -5.80 15.90 -2.00
N CYS A 407 -5.51 14.65 -2.35
CA CYS A 407 -4.24 14.35 -3.02
C CYS A 407 -4.19 15.01 -4.41
N SER A 408 -2.99 15.40 -4.83
CA SER A 408 -2.75 16.15 -6.07
C SER A 408 -3.30 15.49 -7.34
N PRO A 409 -3.28 14.14 -7.52
CA PRO A 409 -3.93 13.52 -8.67
C PRO A 409 -5.46 13.70 -8.67
N ARG A 410 -6.07 13.72 -7.48
CA ARG A 410 -7.52 13.95 -7.33
C ARG A 410 -7.88 15.39 -7.65
N TYR A 411 -7.12 16.34 -7.10
CA TYR A 411 -7.28 17.76 -7.43
C TYR A 411 -7.14 18.00 -8.93
N ARG A 412 -6.11 17.43 -9.56
CA ARG A 412 -5.87 17.52 -11.01
C ARG A 412 -7.02 16.97 -11.84
N ALA A 413 -7.60 15.86 -11.41
CA ALA A 413 -8.73 15.23 -12.11
C ALA A 413 -10.03 16.05 -12.01
N GLY A 414 -10.24 16.75 -10.88
CA GLY A 414 -11.41 17.61 -10.72
C GLY A 414 -11.46 18.27 -9.34
N HIS A 415 -11.52 19.60 -9.32
CA HIS A 415 -11.59 20.43 -8.13
C HIS A 415 -12.65 21.54 -8.32
N ILE A 416 -13.06 22.17 -7.24
CA ILE A 416 -13.99 23.32 -7.26
C ILE A 416 -13.31 24.47 -8.02
N PRO A 417 -13.99 25.14 -8.97
CA PRO A 417 -13.40 26.22 -9.75
C PRO A 417 -12.79 27.30 -8.86
N GLY A 418 -11.52 27.64 -9.11
CA GLY A 418 -10.78 28.62 -8.35
C GLY A 418 -10.20 28.14 -7.01
N ALA A 419 -10.38 26.88 -6.64
CA ALA A 419 -9.78 26.30 -5.44
C ALA A 419 -8.25 26.29 -5.50
N TRP A 420 -7.61 26.50 -4.36
CA TRP A 420 -6.18 26.35 -4.18
C TRP A 420 -5.84 24.92 -3.76
N PHE A 421 -4.92 24.27 -4.43
CA PHE A 421 -4.33 23.02 -3.93
C PHE A 421 -3.42 23.30 -2.73
N SER A 422 -3.51 22.46 -1.70
CA SER A 422 -2.53 22.44 -0.62
C SER A 422 -2.40 21.03 -0.03
N THR A 423 -1.22 20.69 0.48
CA THR A 423 -1.15 19.63 1.49
C THR A 423 -1.46 20.21 2.85
N ARG A 424 -2.02 19.39 3.76
CA ARG A 424 -2.34 19.85 5.13
C ARG A 424 -1.11 20.39 5.86
N ALA A 425 0.05 19.76 5.69
CA ALA A 425 1.30 20.21 6.30
C ALA A 425 1.73 21.63 5.87
N ARG A 426 1.22 22.11 4.73
CA ARG A 426 1.61 23.41 4.14
C ARG A 426 0.45 24.41 4.07
N LEU A 427 -0.63 24.16 4.82
CA LEU A 427 -1.82 25.03 4.85
C LEU A 427 -1.47 26.48 5.18
N GLY A 428 -0.61 26.74 6.16
CA GLY A 428 -0.22 28.10 6.55
C GLY A 428 0.32 28.95 5.39
N GLY A 429 1.18 28.34 4.55
CA GLY A 429 1.71 29.02 3.35
C GLY A 429 0.65 29.29 2.30
N THR A 430 -0.34 28.40 2.15
CA THR A 430 -1.46 28.61 1.21
C THR A 430 -2.42 29.67 1.71
N ILE A 431 -2.75 29.66 3.01
CA ILE A 431 -3.62 30.68 3.64
C ILE A 431 -3.03 32.08 3.45
N ALA A 432 -1.71 32.23 3.60
CA ALA A 432 -1.04 33.53 3.42
C ALA A 432 -1.13 34.08 1.98
N ARG A 433 -1.51 33.26 1.01
CA ARG A 433 -1.70 33.66 -0.41
C ARG A 433 -3.15 34.03 -0.74
N LEU A 434 -4.09 33.76 0.16
CA LEU A 434 -5.48 34.09 -0.08
C LEU A 434 -5.68 35.62 -0.11
N PRO A 435 -6.66 36.13 -0.86
CA PRO A 435 -7.02 37.54 -0.82
C PRO A 435 -7.37 38.00 0.61
N THR A 436 -7.03 39.22 0.94
CA THR A 436 -7.33 39.79 2.26
C THR A 436 -8.85 39.89 2.47
N GLY A 437 -9.33 39.46 3.63
CA GLY A 437 -10.73 39.58 4.02
C GLY A 437 -11.64 38.43 3.54
N VAL A 438 -11.15 37.51 2.76
CA VAL A 438 -11.93 36.30 2.38
C VAL A 438 -11.89 35.25 3.48
N ARG A 439 -13.00 34.53 3.66
CA ARG A 439 -13.08 33.41 4.60
C ARG A 439 -12.51 32.12 3.94
N PRO A 440 -11.53 31.44 4.57
CA PRO A 440 -11.03 30.16 4.05
C PRO A 440 -12.12 29.08 4.15
N VAL A 441 -12.26 28.26 3.11
CA VAL A 441 -13.11 27.07 3.10
C VAL A 441 -12.24 25.86 2.80
N LEU A 442 -12.22 24.87 3.69
CA LEU A 442 -11.49 23.63 3.45
C LEU A 442 -12.39 22.61 2.76
N THR A 443 -11.84 21.98 1.73
CA THR A 443 -12.41 20.78 1.13
C THR A 443 -11.35 19.69 0.99
N CYS A 444 -11.81 18.46 0.90
CA CYS A 444 -11.14 17.30 0.34
C CYS A 444 -12.23 16.45 -0.31
N TRP A 445 -11.90 15.30 -0.93
CA TRP A 445 -12.90 14.56 -1.68
C TRP A 445 -14.19 14.25 -0.91
N ASP A 446 -14.08 13.70 0.32
CA ASP A 446 -15.22 13.25 1.14
C ASP A 446 -15.40 14.04 2.46
N GLY A 447 -14.69 15.15 2.63
CA GLY A 447 -14.73 15.98 3.81
C GLY A 447 -14.08 15.39 5.09
N ARG A 448 -13.50 14.19 5.04
CA ARG A 448 -12.93 13.54 6.23
C ARG A 448 -11.67 14.23 6.73
N LEU A 449 -10.72 14.47 5.84
CA LEU A 449 -9.43 15.07 6.20
C LEU A 449 -9.61 16.51 6.72
N THR A 450 -10.56 17.26 6.18
CA THR A 450 -10.79 18.66 6.56
C THR A 450 -11.17 18.82 8.03
N ARG A 451 -11.91 17.85 8.58
CA ARG A 451 -12.30 17.85 9.99
C ARG A 451 -11.09 17.74 10.93
N TYR A 452 -10.08 16.96 10.54
CA TYR A 452 -8.81 16.88 11.29
C TYR A 452 -7.91 18.10 11.02
N ALA A 453 -7.97 18.68 9.83
CA ALA A 453 -7.15 19.82 9.45
C ALA A 453 -7.61 21.14 10.11
N ALA A 454 -8.86 21.24 10.54
CA ALA A 454 -9.38 22.43 11.20
C ALA A 454 -8.60 22.81 12.48
N VAL A 455 -7.98 21.84 13.17
CA VAL A 455 -7.15 22.12 14.36
C VAL A 455 -5.85 22.87 14.05
N ASP A 456 -5.43 22.92 12.79
CA ASP A 456 -4.18 23.57 12.38
C ASP A 456 -4.35 25.09 12.16
N PHE A 457 -5.58 25.58 12.26
CA PHE A 457 -5.87 27.00 12.15
C PHE A 457 -5.72 27.72 13.49
N PRO A 458 -5.19 28.95 13.49
CA PRO A 458 -5.11 29.73 14.70
C PRO A 458 -6.51 29.97 15.31
N PRO A 459 -6.63 30.06 16.64
CA PRO A 459 -7.87 30.41 17.28
C PRO A 459 -8.46 31.73 16.73
N GLY A 460 -9.75 31.72 16.42
CA GLY A 460 -10.46 32.89 15.86
C GLY A 460 -10.36 33.03 14.32
N THR A 461 -9.63 32.13 13.64
CA THR A 461 -9.51 32.13 12.18
C THR A 461 -9.96 30.78 11.57
N LEU A 462 -10.87 30.09 12.26
CA LEU A 462 -11.34 28.77 11.82
C LEU A 462 -11.95 28.86 10.41
N PRO A 463 -11.63 27.90 9.54
CA PRO A 463 -12.21 27.81 8.20
C PRO A 463 -13.66 27.34 8.25
N LEU A 464 -14.40 27.59 7.21
CA LEU A 464 -15.57 26.78 6.90
C LEU A 464 -15.14 25.39 6.40
N LEU A 465 -15.93 24.38 6.70
CA LEU A 465 -15.75 23.03 6.15
C LEU A 465 -16.86 22.76 5.13
N LEU A 466 -16.49 22.42 3.89
CA LEU A 466 -17.49 22.07 2.88
C LEU A 466 -18.18 20.76 3.26
N ASP A 467 -19.51 20.80 3.41
CA ASP A 467 -20.31 19.61 3.71
C ASP A 467 -20.24 18.58 2.57
N GLY A 468 -19.95 17.32 2.93
CA GLY A 468 -19.71 16.25 1.96
C GLY A 468 -18.42 16.41 1.12
N GLY A 469 -17.63 17.48 1.34
CA GLY A 469 -16.40 17.75 0.58
C GLY A 469 -16.67 18.04 -0.90
N THR A 470 -15.64 17.84 -1.74
CA THR A 470 -15.78 18.02 -3.19
C THR A 470 -16.78 17.02 -3.80
N LYS A 471 -16.98 15.85 -3.19
CA LYS A 471 -18.02 14.91 -3.57
C LYS A 471 -19.41 15.50 -3.39
N GLY A 472 -19.69 16.13 -2.24
CA GLY A 472 -20.96 16.81 -1.97
C GLY A 472 -21.24 17.96 -2.97
N TRP A 473 -20.20 18.69 -3.39
CA TRP A 473 -20.28 19.69 -4.43
C TRP A 473 -20.76 19.09 -5.78
N VAL A 474 -20.18 17.94 -6.18
CA VAL A 474 -20.59 17.23 -7.39
C VAL A 474 -22.01 16.70 -7.26
N GLU A 475 -22.39 16.13 -6.12
CA GLU A 475 -23.74 15.61 -5.87
C GLU A 475 -24.81 16.73 -5.88
N ALA A 476 -24.42 17.96 -5.58
CA ALA A 476 -25.28 19.15 -5.73
C ALA A 476 -25.43 19.62 -7.19
N GLY A 477 -24.80 18.94 -8.16
CA GLY A 477 -24.84 19.25 -9.59
C GLY A 477 -23.96 20.44 -9.99
N LEU A 478 -22.94 20.77 -9.19
CA LEU A 478 -22.07 21.92 -9.42
C LEU A 478 -20.82 21.52 -10.25
N PRO A 479 -20.29 22.44 -11.09
CA PRO A 479 -19.19 22.10 -12.01
C PRO A 479 -17.85 21.95 -11.31
N LEU A 480 -16.93 21.20 -11.93
CA LEU A 480 -15.54 21.11 -11.56
C LEU A 480 -14.64 21.71 -12.65
N SER A 481 -13.52 22.28 -12.23
CA SER A 481 -12.36 22.54 -13.08
C SER A 481 -11.39 21.36 -13.01
N ALA A 482 -10.54 21.20 -14.04
CA ALA A 482 -9.47 20.20 -14.06
C ALA A 482 -8.13 20.86 -14.35
N GLY A 483 -7.03 20.22 -13.92
CA GLY A 483 -5.68 20.75 -14.09
C GLY A 483 -5.04 21.16 -12.77
N LEU A 484 -3.91 21.86 -12.86
CA LEU A 484 -3.13 22.35 -11.70
C LEU A 484 -3.04 23.88 -11.76
N GLU A 485 -4.19 24.55 -11.63
CA GLU A 485 -4.30 25.99 -11.91
C GLU A 485 -3.79 26.87 -10.76
N ARG A 486 -4.11 26.49 -9.50
CA ARG A 486 -3.76 27.28 -8.31
C ARG A 486 -3.08 26.40 -7.28
N LEU A 487 -1.76 26.51 -7.24
CA LEU A 487 -0.93 25.74 -6.32
C LEU A 487 -0.47 26.60 -5.14
N GLY A 488 -0.83 26.19 -3.93
CA GLY A 488 -0.20 26.70 -2.72
C GLY A 488 1.26 26.23 -2.66
N PRO A 489 1.54 24.93 -2.45
CA PRO A 489 2.85 24.32 -2.73
C PRO A 489 2.84 23.63 -4.07
N GLU A 490 4.04 23.32 -4.61
CA GLU A 490 4.18 22.33 -5.67
C GLU A 490 3.74 20.95 -5.16
N PRO A 491 3.01 20.16 -5.99
CA PRO A 491 2.55 18.85 -5.60
C PRO A 491 3.72 17.86 -5.44
N ASP A 492 3.86 17.31 -4.23
CA ASP A 492 4.84 16.26 -3.90
C ASP A 492 4.23 15.18 -2.99
N ASP A 493 2.92 15.20 -2.84
CA ASP A 493 2.15 14.33 -1.96
C ASP A 493 1.92 12.93 -2.51
N VAL A 494 2.15 12.69 -3.80
CA VAL A 494 2.04 11.40 -4.48
C VAL A 494 3.18 11.20 -5.44
N TYR A 495 3.85 10.07 -5.32
CA TYR A 495 4.87 9.62 -6.27
C TYR A 495 4.22 8.78 -7.39
N LYS A 496 4.32 9.27 -8.63
CA LYS A 496 3.90 8.52 -9.82
C LYS A 496 5.00 7.53 -10.20
N ARG A 497 4.68 6.25 -10.10
CA ARG A 497 5.64 5.19 -10.42
C ARG A 497 5.84 5.06 -11.94
N PRO A 498 7.05 4.70 -12.42
CA PRO A 498 7.34 4.58 -13.87
C PRO A 498 6.54 3.51 -14.62
N TYR A 499 5.77 2.70 -13.90
CA TYR A 499 4.90 1.68 -14.46
C TYR A 499 3.39 1.99 -14.33
N GLU A 500 3.05 3.16 -13.81
CA GLU A 500 1.66 3.62 -13.67
C GLU A 500 1.24 4.48 -14.86
N GLY A 501 0.06 4.19 -15.40
CA GLY A 501 -0.45 4.89 -16.57
C GLY A 501 0.25 4.47 -17.87
N THR A 502 0.04 5.24 -18.91
CA THR A 502 0.51 4.92 -20.29
C THR A 502 1.38 6.03 -20.89
N ASP A 503 1.80 6.99 -20.09
CA ASP A 503 2.47 8.24 -20.49
C ASP A 503 3.88 8.37 -19.88
N ASN A 504 4.49 7.27 -19.44
CA ASN A 504 5.85 7.27 -18.93
C ASN A 504 6.87 7.24 -20.09
N SER A 505 7.98 7.94 -19.93
CA SER A 505 9.07 7.92 -20.92
C SER A 505 9.83 6.59 -20.87
N ALA A 506 10.39 6.18 -22.02
CA ALA A 506 11.23 4.98 -22.07
C ALA A 506 12.44 5.08 -21.12
N ALA A 507 13.01 6.28 -20.95
CA ALA A 507 14.12 6.51 -20.03
C ALA A 507 13.71 6.29 -18.56
N ALA A 508 12.51 6.73 -18.15
CA ALA A 508 12.01 6.51 -16.81
C ALA A 508 11.75 5.01 -16.54
N MET A 509 11.14 4.32 -17.51
CA MET A 509 10.90 2.88 -17.45
C MET A 509 12.21 2.08 -17.36
N GLN A 510 13.20 2.39 -18.19
CA GLN A 510 14.51 1.73 -18.16
C GLN A 510 15.23 2.01 -16.83
N GLY A 511 15.28 3.27 -16.39
CA GLY A 511 15.92 3.64 -15.14
C GLY A 511 15.28 2.97 -13.90
N TYR A 512 13.98 2.66 -13.97
CA TYR A 512 13.30 1.87 -12.94
C TYR A 512 13.78 0.41 -12.94
N ILE A 513 13.88 -0.23 -14.10
CA ILE A 513 14.38 -1.61 -14.22
C ILE A 513 15.85 -1.70 -13.76
N ASP A 514 16.69 -0.76 -14.19
CA ASP A 514 18.10 -0.73 -13.79
C ASP A 514 18.24 -0.63 -12.28
N TRP A 515 17.42 0.21 -11.64
CA TRP A 515 17.39 0.35 -10.19
C TRP A 515 16.92 -0.94 -9.47
N GLU A 516 15.85 -1.63 -9.96
CA GLU A 516 15.41 -2.89 -9.34
C GLU A 516 16.55 -3.93 -9.34
N LEU A 517 17.33 -4.01 -10.41
CA LEU A 517 18.46 -4.94 -10.54
C LEU A 517 19.61 -4.68 -9.54
N GLU A 518 19.76 -3.45 -9.04
CA GLU A 518 20.77 -3.08 -8.04
C GLU A 518 20.38 -3.47 -6.61
N LEU A 519 19.09 -3.78 -6.35
CA LEU A 519 18.55 -3.98 -5.01
C LEU A 519 19.17 -5.17 -4.26
N VAL A 520 19.59 -6.22 -4.95
CA VAL A 520 20.25 -7.39 -4.32
C VAL A 520 21.56 -6.98 -3.68
N ASP A 521 22.39 -6.21 -4.38
CA ASP A 521 23.67 -5.78 -3.83
C ASP A 521 23.49 -4.72 -2.75
N GLN A 522 22.46 -3.88 -2.86
CA GLN A 522 22.09 -2.95 -1.80
C GLN A 522 21.63 -3.67 -0.53
N LEU A 523 20.80 -4.73 -0.63
CA LEU A 523 20.42 -5.57 0.50
C LEU A 523 21.63 -6.25 1.17
N LYS A 524 22.62 -6.70 0.40
CA LYS A 524 23.85 -7.29 0.94
C LYS A 524 24.65 -6.28 1.77
N ARG A 525 24.74 -5.02 1.32
CA ARG A 525 25.39 -3.94 2.08
C ARG A 525 24.61 -3.58 3.33
N ASP A 526 23.27 -3.49 3.25
CA ASP A 526 22.39 -3.19 4.37
C ASP A 526 22.49 -4.25 5.48
N GLY A 527 22.29 -5.51 5.16
CA GLY A 527 22.40 -6.66 6.05
C GLY A 527 21.37 -6.71 7.19
N ALA A 528 20.31 -5.87 7.19
CA ALA A 528 19.31 -5.82 8.25
C ALA A 528 17.95 -6.45 7.86
N HIS A 529 17.82 -7.00 6.65
CA HIS A 529 16.52 -7.38 6.07
C HIS A 529 15.90 -8.66 6.65
N ASN A 530 16.67 -9.62 7.15
CA ASN A 530 16.18 -10.91 7.66
C ASN A 530 15.33 -11.75 6.64
N PHE A 531 15.48 -11.51 5.34
CA PHE A 531 14.80 -12.28 4.30
C PHE A 531 15.30 -13.73 4.24
N ARG A 532 14.39 -14.65 3.93
CA ARG A 532 14.66 -16.08 3.70
C ARG A 532 14.04 -16.49 2.38
N VAL A 533 14.57 -17.52 1.75
CA VAL A 533 14.00 -18.10 0.53
C VAL A 533 13.95 -19.61 0.67
N ILE A 534 12.80 -20.24 0.40
CA ILE A 534 12.58 -21.69 0.44
C ILE A 534 12.70 -22.32 -0.93
#